data_de1e8f3e11bbf6a6f5873afbabcae9d3
#
_entry.id   de1e8f3e11bbf6a6f5873afbabcae9d3
#
_cell.length_a   1.000
_cell.length_b   1.000
_cell.length_c   1.000
_cell.angle_alpha   90.00
_cell.angle_beta   90.00
_cell.angle_gamma   90.00
#
_symmetry.space_group_name_H-M   'P 1'
#
loop_
_entity.id
_entity.type
_entity.pdbx_description
1 polymer ?
#
loop_
_entity_poly.entity_id
_entity_poly.type
_entity_poly.pdbx_seq_one_letter_code
_entity_poly.pdbx_strand_id
1 'polypeptide(L)'
;MKTIIKNMVLGCFALSLLPAITACSGDELPQPIKKPRTMLTLTTDWTGVDKGEKPNSYVVNINENQYTVENGDNVYELKTNESYAISSYTFAENITITDSIAKVGTSKTEVSSPTAINGLPGTLYGTYSRIDNLEGATSSLSLKMKQLTHDLNVTISNDVSVNSGYAVLN
;
A
#
# COMPACT_ATOMS: atom_id res chain seq x y z
N MET A 1 7.71 13.95 67.33
CA MET A 1 6.53 14.10 68.21
C MET A 1 5.50 13.09 67.68
N LYS A 2 5.39 11.98 68.43
CA LYS A 2 4.25 11.58 69.22
C LYS A 2 2.94 11.50 68.42
N THR A 3 2.15 10.46 68.31
CA THR A 3 1.80 9.46 69.28
C THR A 3 0.99 8.33 68.63
N ILE A 4 1.29 7.14 68.91
CA ILE A 4 0.58 5.88 69.01
C ILE A 4 -0.86 6.06 69.55
N ILE A 5 -1.85 5.28 69.02
CA ILE A 5 -2.81 4.59 69.86
C ILE A 5 -3.34 3.34 69.15
N LYS A 6 -3.10 2.24 69.77
CA LYS A 6 -3.78 0.95 69.73
C LYS A 6 -5.27 1.08 70.06
N ASN A 7 -6.09 0.24 69.41
CA ASN A 7 -7.04 -0.56 70.23
C ASN A 7 -7.62 -1.71 69.40
N MET A 8 -7.44 -2.78 69.89
CA MET A 8 -7.87 -4.13 69.82
C MET A 8 -9.28 -4.24 70.48
N VAL A 9 -10.24 -4.78 69.75
CA VAL A 9 -11.39 -5.44 70.38
C VAL A 9 -11.78 -6.69 69.62
N LEU A 10 -11.86 -7.70 70.35
CA LEU A 10 -12.18 -9.08 70.15
C LEU A 10 -13.71 -9.30 70.01
N GLY A 11 -14.11 -10.27 69.18
CA GLY A 11 -15.30 -11.08 69.46
C GLY A 11 -16.46 -10.96 68.53
N CYS A 12 -16.75 -11.96 67.77
CA CYS A 12 -17.86 -12.89 67.96
C CYS A 12 -18.04 -13.83 66.77
N PHE A 13 -18.01 -15.09 67.08
CA PHE A 13 -18.44 -16.20 66.21
C PHE A 13 -19.90 -16.03 65.84
N ALA A 14 -20.17 -16.09 64.52
CA ALA A 14 -21.49 -16.44 63.99
C ALA A 14 -21.30 -17.41 62.82
N LEU A 15 -21.57 -18.65 63.10
CA LEU A 15 -21.81 -19.71 62.14
C LEU A 15 -23.04 -19.33 61.33
N SER A 16 -22.88 -19.00 60.06
CA SER A 16 -23.99 -18.90 59.14
C SER A 16 -23.70 -19.77 57.92
N LEU A 17 -24.59 -20.70 57.68
CA LEU A 17 -24.72 -21.60 56.58
C LEU A 17 -24.40 -20.86 55.26
N LEU A 18 -23.39 -21.34 54.55
CA LEU A 18 -23.13 -21.01 53.14
C LEU A 18 -24.18 -21.76 52.29
N PRO A 19 -25.03 -21.08 51.52
CA PRO A 19 -25.64 -21.69 50.38
C PRO A 19 -24.54 -21.95 49.35
N ALA A 20 -24.40 -23.20 48.93
CA ALA A 20 -23.61 -23.56 47.77
C ALA A 20 -24.21 -22.83 46.56
N ILE A 21 -23.64 -21.69 46.22
CA ILE A 21 -23.87 -21.10 44.91
C ILE A 21 -23.11 -22.01 43.95
N THR A 22 -23.82 -22.93 43.32
CA THR A 22 -23.35 -23.54 42.08
C THR A 22 -23.11 -22.39 41.14
N ALA A 23 -21.83 -21.99 41.00
CA ALA A 23 -21.41 -21.13 39.94
C ALA A 23 -21.79 -21.85 38.62
N CYS A 24 -22.88 -21.42 37.99
CA CYS A 24 -23.07 -21.65 36.57
C CYS A 24 -21.76 -21.20 35.94
N SER A 25 -20.99 -22.14 35.42
CA SER A 25 -19.95 -21.87 34.47
C SER A 25 -20.64 -21.08 33.34
N GLY A 26 -20.48 -19.75 33.39
CA GLY A 26 -20.94 -18.91 32.32
C GLY A 26 -20.33 -19.48 31.06
N ASP A 27 -21.17 -19.83 30.10
CA ASP A 27 -20.72 -20.09 28.73
C ASP A 27 -19.88 -18.88 28.35
N GLU A 28 -18.54 -19.03 28.38
CA GLU A 28 -17.67 -18.07 27.76
C GLU A 28 -18.10 -18.01 26.30
N LEU A 29 -18.68 -16.87 25.90
CA LEU A 29 -18.98 -16.62 24.51
C LEU A 29 -17.74 -16.98 23.71
N PRO A 30 -17.87 -17.82 22.67
CA PRO A 30 -16.72 -18.24 21.88
C PRO A 30 -15.98 -16.99 21.43
N GLN A 31 -14.75 -16.82 21.91
CA GLN A 31 -13.89 -15.72 21.52
C GLN A 31 -13.75 -15.77 20.00
N PRO A 32 -13.93 -14.66 19.29
CA PRO A 32 -13.78 -14.63 17.85
C PRO A 32 -12.39 -15.16 17.50
N ILE A 33 -12.34 -16.25 16.75
CA ILE A 33 -11.08 -16.86 16.30
C ILE A 33 -10.36 -15.79 15.46
N LYS A 34 -9.33 -15.19 16.02
CA LYS A 34 -8.47 -14.26 15.27
C LYS A 34 -7.81 -15.07 14.16
N LYS A 35 -8.15 -14.79 12.93
CA LYS A 35 -7.46 -15.40 11.78
C LYS A 35 -5.97 -15.10 11.90
N PRO A 36 -5.10 -16.10 11.67
CA PRO A 36 -3.67 -15.90 11.73
C PRO A 36 -3.26 -14.82 10.73
N ARG A 37 -2.19 -14.09 11.06
CA ARG A 37 -1.67 -12.98 10.25
C ARG A 37 -0.21 -13.22 9.90
N THR A 38 0.17 -12.71 8.75
CA THR A 38 1.53 -12.75 8.22
C THR A 38 2.06 -11.33 8.11
N MET A 39 3.28 -11.11 8.55
CA MET A 39 4.02 -9.86 8.31
C MET A 39 4.68 -9.96 6.93
N LEU A 40 4.14 -9.25 5.95
CA LEU A 40 4.70 -9.18 4.61
C LEU A 40 5.63 -7.97 4.49
N THR A 41 6.91 -8.22 4.21
CA THR A 41 7.88 -7.18 3.88
C THR A 41 7.93 -7.00 2.36
N LEU A 42 7.62 -5.80 1.89
CA LEU A 42 7.76 -5.40 0.49
C LEU A 42 8.99 -4.51 0.34
N THR A 43 9.88 -4.88 -0.58
CA THR A 43 11.06 -4.11 -0.96
C THR A 43 11.00 -3.80 -2.44
N THR A 44 11.30 -2.56 -2.86
CA THR A 44 11.40 -2.22 -4.27
C THR A 44 12.79 -2.44 -4.82
N ASP A 45 12.88 -3.18 -5.91
CA ASP A 45 14.11 -3.42 -6.66
C ASP A 45 14.15 -2.53 -7.91
N TRP A 46 15.13 -1.64 -7.96
CA TRP A 46 15.35 -0.69 -9.05
C TRP A 46 16.50 -1.08 -9.97
N THR A 47 17.06 -2.28 -9.86
CA THR A 47 18.23 -2.75 -10.62
C THR A 47 17.98 -2.89 -12.12
N GLY A 48 16.80 -2.72 -12.62
CA GLY A 48 16.47 -2.76 -14.05
C GLY A 48 16.10 -1.40 -14.62
N VAL A 49 16.32 -0.32 -13.88
CA VAL A 49 15.98 1.04 -14.28
C VAL A 49 17.25 1.76 -14.73
N ASP A 50 17.45 1.84 -16.05
CA ASP A 50 18.70 2.35 -16.63
C ASP A 50 18.80 3.88 -16.65
N LYS A 51 17.69 4.60 -16.50
CA LYS A 51 17.64 6.07 -16.61
C LYS A 51 16.72 6.68 -15.54
N GLY A 52 17.19 7.78 -15.00
CA GLY A 52 16.43 8.62 -14.08
C GLY A 52 16.83 8.43 -12.61
N GLU A 53 16.46 9.41 -11.80
CA GLU A 53 16.63 9.33 -10.35
C GLU A 53 15.54 8.43 -9.77
N LYS A 54 15.97 7.57 -8.85
CA LYS A 54 15.04 6.76 -8.06
C LYS A 54 14.16 7.71 -7.24
N PRO A 55 12.83 7.67 -7.39
CA PRO A 55 11.96 8.55 -6.63
C PRO A 55 12.00 8.20 -5.15
N ASN A 56 11.85 9.20 -4.29
CA ASN A 56 11.87 9.01 -2.85
C ASN A 56 10.60 8.33 -2.32
N SER A 57 9.49 8.51 -3.03
CA SER A 57 8.20 7.93 -2.68
C SER A 57 7.48 7.37 -3.90
N TYR A 58 6.65 6.37 -3.66
CA TYR A 58 5.85 5.69 -4.67
C TYR A 58 4.58 5.12 -4.04
N VAL A 59 3.68 4.63 -4.88
CA VAL A 59 2.42 4.03 -4.45
C VAL A 59 2.56 2.51 -4.45
N VAL A 60 2.04 1.87 -3.42
CA VAL A 60 1.82 0.42 -3.35
C VAL A 60 0.34 0.17 -3.16
N ASN A 61 -0.25 -0.65 -4.00
CA ASN A 61 -1.59 -1.18 -3.81
C ASN A 61 -1.50 -2.65 -3.41
N ILE A 62 -2.21 -3.01 -2.36
CA ILE A 62 -2.41 -4.40 -1.94
C ILE A 62 -3.91 -4.67 -2.01
N ASN A 63 -4.33 -5.41 -3.03
CA ASN A 63 -5.72 -5.51 -3.46
C ASN A 63 -6.31 -4.09 -3.67
N GLU A 64 -7.35 -3.73 -2.93
CA GLU A 64 -8.02 -2.43 -3.01
C GLU A 64 -7.41 -1.35 -2.10
N ASN A 65 -6.44 -1.72 -1.25
CA ASN A 65 -5.83 -0.77 -0.32
C ASN A 65 -4.61 -0.10 -0.95
N GLN A 66 -4.59 1.22 -0.93
CA GLN A 66 -3.52 2.05 -1.47
C GLN A 66 -2.68 2.67 -0.36
N TYR A 67 -1.37 2.62 -0.53
CA TYR A 67 -0.38 3.19 0.38
C TYR A 67 0.61 4.05 -0.38
N THR A 68 0.94 5.22 0.12
CA THR A 68 2.11 5.98 -0.33
C THR A 68 3.25 5.66 0.61
N VAL A 69 4.36 5.20 0.07
CA VAL A 69 5.50 4.68 0.83
C VAL A 69 6.80 5.29 0.35
N GLU A 70 7.82 5.23 1.19
CA GLU A 70 9.19 5.63 0.86
C GLU A 70 10.01 4.41 0.41
N ASN A 71 11.17 4.69 -0.17
CA ASN A 71 12.13 3.63 -0.54
C ASN A 71 12.61 2.88 0.69
N GLY A 72 12.77 1.56 0.55
CA GLY A 72 13.21 0.65 1.59
C GLY A 72 12.19 -0.45 1.86
N ASP A 73 12.30 -1.04 3.03
CA ASP A 73 11.43 -2.12 3.47
C ASP A 73 10.14 -1.55 4.06
N ASN A 74 9.02 -1.95 3.50
CA ASN A 74 7.69 -1.60 3.97
C ASN A 74 6.98 -2.86 4.47
N VAL A 75 6.50 -2.85 5.70
CA VAL A 75 5.93 -4.04 6.35
C VAL A 75 4.42 -3.90 6.49
N TYR A 76 3.70 -4.94 6.08
CA TYR A 76 2.24 -5.01 6.11
C TYR A 76 1.75 -6.24 6.86
N GLU A 77 0.79 -6.06 7.75
CA GLU A 77 0.13 -7.16 8.45
C GLU A 77 -1.08 -7.62 7.65
N LEU A 78 -0.99 -8.80 7.03
CA LEU A 78 -1.99 -9.36 6.14
C LEU A 78 -2.55 -10.67 6.71
N LYS A 79 -3.71 -11.10 6.25
CA LYS A 79 -4.31 -12.38 6.65
C LYS A 79 -3.57 -13.53 5.96
N THR A 80 -3.33 -14.59 6.72
CA THR A 80 -2.74 -15.83 6.21
C THR A 80 -3.75 -16.60 5.37
N ASN A 81 -3.27 -17.41 4.44
CA ASN A 81 -4.07 -18.23 3.53
C ASN A 81 -5.05 -17.42 2.65
N GLU A 82 -4.66 -16.21 2.28
CA GLU A 82 -5.38 -15.37 1.32
C GLU A 82 -4.45 -15.02 0.15
N SER A 83 -5.06 -14.70 -1.00
CA SER A 83 -4.35 -14.25 -2.19
C SER A 83 -4.30 -12.73 -2.24
N TYR A 84 -3.18 -12.18 -2.70
CA TYR A 84 -2.97 -10.75 -2.79
C TYR A 84 -2.46 -10.35 -4.17
N ALA A 85 -3.15 -9.41 -4.80
CA ALA A 85 -2.66 -8.68 -5.96
C ALA A 85 -1.90 -7.45 -5.46
N ILE A 86 -0.64 -7.31 -5.86
CA ILE A 86 0.22 -6.24 -5.41
C ILE A 86 0.71 -5.49 -6.64
N SER A 87 0.43 -4.19 -6.71
CA SER A 87 0.98 -3.32 -7.73
C SER A 87 1.74 -2.17 -7.08
N SER A 88 2.76 -1.69 -7.76
CA SER A 88 3.49 -0.51 -7.33
C SER A 88 3.76 0.39 -8.52
N TYR A 89 3.68 1.71 -8.33
CA TYR A 89 3.97 2.69 -9.36
C TYR A 89 4.45 4.02 -8.78
N THR A 90 5.20 4.75 -9.58
CA THR A 90 5.66 6.10 -9.24
C THR A 90 4.64 7.15 -9.68
N PHE A 91 4.73 8.34 -9.12
CA PHE A 91 4.04 9.49 -9.67
C PHE A 91 4.76 9.95 -10.95
N ALA A 92 4.01 10.34 -11.95
CA ALA A 92 4.54 10.87 -13.19
C ALA A 92 3.72 12.07 -13.64
N GLU A 93 4.40 13.09 -14.17
CA GLU A 93 3.75 14.29 -14.66
C GLU A 93 2.82 13.97 -15.85
N ASN A 94 1.66 14.61 -15.91
CA ASN A 94 0.63 14.42 -16.92
C ASN A 94 0.11 12.98 -17.06
N ILE A 95 0.33 12.12 -16.05
CA ILE A 95 -0.23 10.78 -15.97
C ILE A 95 -1.11 10.67 -14.73
N THR A 96 -2.34 10.22 -14.92
CA THR A 96 -3.27 9.89 -13.84
C THR A 96 -3.47 8.38 -13.83
N ILE A 97 -3.39 7.77 -12.64
CA ILE A 97 -3.64 6.34 -12.48
C ILE A 97 -4.94 6.16 -11.71
N THR A 98 -5.88 5.46 -12.33
CA THR A 98 -7.18 5.12 -11.76
C THR A 98 -7.47 3.65 -12.07
N ASP A 99 -7.86 2.88 -11.07
CA ASP A 99 -8.16 1.45 -11.22
C ASP A 99 -7.05 0.66 -11.93
N SER A 100 -5.79 0.96 -11.60
CA SER A 100 -4.58 0.39 -12.22
C SER A 100 -4.43 0.69 -13.72
N ILE A 101 -5.16 1.68 -14.24
CA ILE A 101 -5.06 2.16 -15.61
C ILE A 101 -4.36 3.52 -15.61
N ALA A 102 -3.23 3.60 -16.31
CA ALA A 102 -2.53 4.87 -16.54
C ALA A 102 -3.19 5.62 -17.70
N LYS A 103 -3.57 6.87 -17.47
CA LYS A 103 -4.16 7.76 -18.48
C LYS A 103 -3.27 8.98 -18.63
N VAL A 104 -2.88 9.27 -19.87
CA VAL A 104 -2.19 10.53 -20.21
C VAL A 104 -3.23 11.62 -20.42
N GLY A 105 -2.95 12.81 -19.87
CA GLY A 105 -3.81 13.98 -20.09
C GLY A 105 -3.90 14.34 -21.58
N THR A 106 -5.11 14.50 -22.09
CA THR A 106 -5.38 14.87 -23.48
C THR A 106 -6.27 16.07 -23.55
N SER A 107 -6.11 16.88 -24.59
CA SER A 107 -6.99 17.99 -24.92
C SER A 107 -7.48 17.93 -26.35
N LYS A 108 -8.70 18.40 -26.58
CA LYS A 108 -9.20 18.69 -27.92
C LYS A 108 -9.45 20.18 -28.01
N THR A 109 -8.85 20.84 -28.97
CA THR A 109 -9.04 22.28 -29.21
C THR A 109 -10.35 22.55 -29.96
N GLU A 110 -10.77 21.63 -30.81
CA GLU A 110 -12.00 21.70 -31.60
C GLU A 110 -12.54 20.30 -31.90
N VAL A 111 -13.84 20.21 -32.25
CA VAL A 111 -14.51 18.92 -32.49
C VAL A 111 -13.87 18.15 -33.66
N SER A 112 -13.29 18.86 -34.64
CA SER A 112 -12.61 18.28 -35.82
C SER A 112 -11.11 18.10 -35.67
N SER A 113 -10.52 18.58 -34.54
CA SER A 113 -9.10 18.48 -34.29
C SER A 113 -8.70 17.11 -33.75
N PRO A 114 -7.53 16.60 -34.12
CA PRO A 114 -7.01 15.39 -33.47
C PRO A 114 -6.85 15.62 -31.99
N THR A 115 -7.02 14.56 -31.21
CA THR A 115 -6.76 14.61 -29.77
C THR A 115 -5.27 14.82 -29.53
N ALA A 116 -4.90 15.86 -28.83
CA ALA A 116 -3.52 16.16 -28.47
C ALA A 116 -3.22 15.72 -27.04
N ILE A 117 -1.97 15.32 -26.81
CA ILE A 117 -1.47 15.05 -25.45
C ILE A 117 -1.19 16.38 -24.76
N ASN A 118 -1.68 16.55 -23.54
CA ASN A 118 -1.47 17.73 -22.70
C ASN A 118 -0.07 17.70 -22.07
N GLY A 119 0.92 18.21 -22.80
CA GLY A 119 2.31 18.17 -22.36
C GLY A 119 2.94 16.78 -22.54
N LEU A 120 4.25 16.71 -22.31
CA LEU A 120 4.95 15.43 -22.34
C LEU A 120 4.65 14.65 -21.05
N PRO A 121 4.26 13.38 -21.15
CA PRO A 121 4.12 12.55 -19.95
C PRO A 121 5.49 12.33 -19.31
N GLY A 122 5.52 12.43 -17.97
CA GLY A 122 6.71 12.09 -17.18
C GLY A 122 7.03 10.60 -17.26
N THR A 123 8.20 10.23 -16.75
CA THR A 123 8.61 8.83 -16.68
C THR A 123 7.83 8.11 -15.59
N LEU A 124 7.06 7.10 -15.98
CA LEU A 124 6.31 6.24 -15.09
C LEU A 124 7.05 4.91 -14.92
N TYR A 125 7.31 4.55 -13.66
CA TYR A 125 7.79 3.21 -13.31
C TYR A 125 6.69 2.46 -12.58
N GLY A 126 6.65 1.14 -12.76
CA GLY A 126 5.69 0.33 -12.05
C GLY A 126 6.00 -1.16 -12.16
N THR A 127 5.27 -1.93 -11.37
CA THR A 127 5.35 -3.38 -11.35
C THR A 127 4.04 -3.95 -10.83
N TYR A 128 3.83 -5.22 -11.14
CA TYR A 128 2.73 -6.01 -10.62
C TYR A 128 3.25 -7.37 -10.19
N SER A 129 2.74 -7.86 -9.08
CA SER A 129 2.99 -9.19 -8.55
C SER A 129 1.74 -9.78 -7.94
N ARG A 130 1.69 -11.08 -7.81
CA ARG A 130 0.59 -11.79 -7.14
C ARG A 130 1.16 -12.81 -6.17
N ILE A 131 0.56 -12.90 -5.01
CA ILE A 131 0.75 -13.97 -4.04
C ILE A 131 -0.54 -14.78 -4.03
N ASP A 132 -0.49 -16.03 -4.45
CA ASP A 132 -1.70 -16.88 -4.53
C ASP A 132 -2.13 -17.42 -3.19
N ASN A 133 -1.19 -17.63 -2.28
CA ASN A 133 -1.44 -18.10 -0.93
C ASN A 133 -0.36 -17.55 0.00
N LEU A 134 -0.71 -16.61 0.86
CA LEU A 134 0.23 -16.04 1.81
C LEU A 134 0.31 -16.91 3.06
N GLU A 135 1.46 -17.56 3.28
CA GLU A 135 1.67 -18.50 4.37
C GLU A 135 2.76 -18.03 5.35
N GLY A 136 2.72 -18.62 6.54
CA GLY A 136 3.72 -18.39 7.58
C GLY A 136 3.51 -17.12 8.40
N ALA A 137 4.36 -16.92 9.39
CA ALA A 137 4.32 -15.73 10.24
C ALA A 137 4.95 -14.50 9.59
N THR A 138 5.93 -14.73 8.71
CA THR A 138 6.64 -13.69 7.95
C THR A 138 6.81 -14.11 6.50
N SER A 139 6.78 -13.16 5.60
CA SER A 139 7.04 -13.34 4.16
C SER A 139 7.72 -12.09 3.60
N SER A 140 8.43 -12.23 2.49
CA SER A 140 9.06 -11.10 1.79
C SER A 140 8.81 -11.18 0.30
N LEU A 141 8.63 -10.01 -0.34
CA LEU A 141 8.46 -9.88 -1.78
C LEU A 141 9.26 -8.69 -2.29
N SER A 142 10.13 -8.95 -3.26
CA SER A 142 10.83 -7.89 -3.99
C SER A 142 10.02 -7.47 -5.22
N LEU A 143 9.67 -6.20 -5.29
CA LEU A 143 8.93 -5.59 -6.39
C LEU A 143 9.92 -5.00 -7.40
N LYS A 144 10.19 -5.71 -8.47
CA LYS A 144 11.10 -5.26 -9.53
C LYS A 144 10.43 -4.19 -10.38
N MET A 145 10.83 -2.94 -10.18
CA MET A 145 10.31 -1.79 -10.92
C MET A 145 10.79 -1.80 -12.37
N LYS A 146 9.91 -1.41 -13.28
CA LYS A 146 10.18 -1.31 -14.72
C LYS A 146 9.66 0.04 -15.22
N GLN A 147 10.35 0.62 -16.20
CA GLN A 147 9.84 1.77 -16.91
C GLN A 147 8.64 1.34 -17.77
N LEU A 148 7.52 2.02 -17.59
CA LEU A 148 6.27 1.77 -18.31
C LEU A 148 6.03 2.77 -19.44
N THR A 149 6.66 3.95 -19.38
CA THR A 149 6.68 4.95 -20.46
C THR A 149 7.96 4.82 -21.25
N HIS A 150 7.88 5.08 -22.56
CA HIS A 150 9.03 5.07 -23.44
C HIS A 150 9.24 6.47 -24.01
N ASP A 151 10.51 6.86 -24.17
CA ASP A 151 10.87 8.12 -24.80
C ASP A 151 10.67 7.98 -26.33
N LEU A 152 9.98 8.94 -26.93
CA LEU A 152 9.90 9.10 -28.37
C LEU A 152 10.83 10.23 -28.80
N ASN A 153 11.90 9.90 -29.51
CA ASN A 153 12.80 10.88 -30.11
C ASN A 153 12.41 11.10 -31.58
N VAL A 154 11.88 12.28 -31.89
CA VAL A 154 11.58 12.67 -33.25
C VAL A 154 12.64 13.65 -33.69
N THR A 155 13.45 13.27 -34.69
CA THR A 155 14.41 14.16 -35.37
C THR A 155 13.81 14.64 -36.67
N ILE A 156 13.58 15.95 -36.80
CA ILE A 156 13.16 16.58 -38.02
C ILE A 156 14.40 17.16 -38.66
N SER A 157 14.76 16.59 -39.81
CA SER A 157 15.84 17.12 -40.68
C SER A 157 15.22 17.89 -41.79
N ASN A 158 15.43 19.20 -41.84
CA ASN A 158 14.83 20.06 -42.84
C ASN A 158 15.77 21.23 -43.16
N ASP A 159 15.77 21.62 -44.43
CA ASP A 159 16.56 22.76 -44.93
C ASP A 159 15.88 24.13 -44.70
N VAL A 160 14.69 24.13 -44.11
CA VAL A 160 13.92 25.35 -43.80
C VAL A 160 13.58 25.41 -42.31
N SER A 161 13.45 26.62 -41.77
CA SER A 161 13.06 26.82 -40.42
C SER A 161 11.61 26.35 -40.19
N VAL A 162 11.40 25.49 -39.17
CA VAL A 162 10.09 25.05 -38.72
C VAL A 162 9.68 25.91 -37.52
N ASN A 163 8.65 26.72 -37.67
CA ASN A 163 8.16 27.61 -36.60
C ASN A 163 7.21 26.90 -35.63
N SER A 164 6.50 25.87 -36.12
CA SER A 164 5.61 25.06 -35.29
C SER A 164 5.41 23.68 -35.94
N GLY A 165 5.14 22.70 -35.16
CA GLY A 165 4.85 21.34 -35.61
C GLY A 165 4.14 20.53 -34.57
N TYR A 166 3.52 19.42 -34.97
CA TYR A 166 2.96 18.41 -34.10
C TYR A 166 3.24 17.01 -34.66
N ALA A 167 3.37 16.06 -33.77
CA ALA A 167 3.52 14.65 -34.12
C ALA A 167 2.20 13.91 -33.81
N VAL A 168 1.77 13.06 -34.71
CA VAL A 168 0.62 12.17 -34.55
C VAL A 168 1.15 10.74 -34.45
N LEU A 169 0.78 10.06 -33.38
CA LEU A 169 1.02 8.63 -33.19
C LEU A 169 -0.29 7.89 -33.52
N ASN A 170 -0.20 6.98 -34.45
CA ASN A 170 -1.33 6.11 -34.85
C ASN A 170 -1.18 4.73 -34.24
#